data_d7a5616c8fff63763c1b2a9c25896be9
#
_entry.id   d7a5616c8fff63763c1b2a9c25896be9
#
_cell.length_a   1.000
_cell.length_b   1.000
_cell.length_c   1.000
_cell.angle_alpha   90.00
_cell.angle_beta   90.00
_cell.angle_gamma   90.00
#
_symmetry.space_group_name_H-M   'P 1'
#
loop_
_entity.id
_entity.type
_entity.pdbx_description
1 polymer ?
#
loop_
_entity_poly.entity_id
_entity_poly.type
_entity_poly.pdbx_seq_one_letter_code
_entity_poly.pdbx_strand_id
1 'polypeptide(L)'
;MILIGTKCQLEQTVTRELTAEAVGSGALPVFGTPFMAAMMENAAMTALQSYLEEGQGSVGTRLDITHDAPTPVGMKVFAEAEITSVSENGRMVDFRVSAWDEKGLIGGGTHTRAIIQSERFLAKCIEKLEK
;
A
#
# COMPACT_ATOMS: atom_id res chain seq x y z
N MET A 1 18.00 9.24 8.04
CA MET A 1 18.17 9.18 6.57
C MET A 1 17.42 7.98 5.99
N ILE A 2 16.60 8.21 4.99
CA ILE A 2 15.82 7.16 4.33
C ILE A 2 16.68 6.51 3.26
N LEU A 3 16.84 5.19 3.34
CA LEU A 3 17.71 4.46 2.42
C LEU A 3 16.92 3.91 1.23
N ILE A 4 17.33 4.29 0.04
CA ILE A 4 16.79 3.72 -1.21
C ILE A 4 17.13 2.23 -1.23
N GLY A 5 16.17 1.41 -1.66
CA GLY A 5 16.30 -0.04 -1.66
C GLY A 5 15.70 -0.73 -0.44
N THR A 6 15.25 0.05 0.56
CA THR A 6 14.56 -0.52 1.73
C THR A 6 13.27 -1.20 1.27
N LYS A 7 13.06 -2.42 1.72
CA LYS A 7 11.92 -3.25 1.30
C LYS A 7 11.13 -3.74 2.50
N CYS A 8 9.86 -4.00 2.26
CA CYS A 8 9.01 -4.73 3.21
C CYS A 8 8.10 -5.65 2.42
N GLN A 9 7.98 -6.87 2.89
CA GLN A 9 7.12 -7.89 2.28
C GLN A 9 6.09 -8.33 3.29
N LEU A 10 4.85 -8.44 2.85
CA LEU A 10 3.72 -8.90 3.66
C LEU A 10 3.10 -10.13 3.01
N GLU A 11 2.46 -10.95 3.83
CA GLU A 11 1.82 -12.18 3.38
C GLU A 11 0.39 -12.24 3.94
N GLN A 12 -0.53 -12.81 3.18
CA GLN A 12 -1.91 -12.94 3.59
C GLN A 12 -2.54 -14.12 2.86
N THR A 13 -3.51 -14.80 3.47
CA THR A 13 -4.30 -15.82 2.79
C THR A 13 -5.59 -15.16 2.30
N VAL A 14 -5.96 -15.44 1.06
CA VAL A 14 -7.21 -14.90 0.50
C VAL A 14 -8.38 -15.59 1.17
N THR A 15 -9.15 -14.83 1.92
CA THR A 15 -10.40 -15.29 2.55
C THR A 15 -11.57 -14.76 1.72
N ARG A 16 -12.78 -15.22 2.04
CA ARG A 16 -13.98 -14.74 1.34
C ARG A 16 -14.16 -13.23 1.47
N GLU A 17 -13.81 -12.66 2.63
CA GLU A 17 -13.95 -11.23 2.90
C GLU A 17 -13.00 -10.38 2.05
N LEU A 18 -11.95 -11.00 1.48
CA LEU A 18 -10.95 -10.29 0.66
C LEU A 18 -11.21 -10.42 -0.83
N THR A 19 -12.41 -10.84 -1.22
CA THR A 19 -12.74 -11.01 -2.63
C THR A 19 -13.32 -9.74 -3.25
N ALA A 20 -13.22 -9.65 -4.56
CA ALA A 20 -13.83 -8.57 -5.35
C ALA A 20 -15.33 -8.52 -5.12
N GLU A 21 -15.96 -9.69 -5.06
CA GLU A 21 -17.39 -9.84 -4.80
C GLU A 21 -17.76 -9.25 -3.43
N ALA A 22 -16.98 -9.58 -2.39
CA ALA A 22 -17.27 -9.14 -1.03
C ALA A 22 -17.20 -7.63 -0.87
N VAL A 23 -16.25 -6.98 -1.56
CA VAL A 23 -16.05 -5.52 -1.44
C VAL A 23 -16.87 -4.74 -2.46
N GLY A 24 -17.48 -5.42 -3.42
CA GLY A 24 -18.31 -4.77 -4.43
C GLY A 24 -17.54 -4.17 -5.59
N SER A 25 -16.28 -4.57 -5.78
CA SER A 25 -15.46 -4.09 -6.90
C SER A 25 -15.54 -4.99 -8.12
N GLY A 26 -16.25 -6.10 -8.02
CA GLY A 26 -16.45 -7.06 -9.10
C GLY A 26 -17.50 -8.07 -8.69
N ALA A 27 -17.71 -9.08 -9.53
CA ALA A 27 -18.77 -10.07 -9.31
C ALA A 27 -18.25 -11.46 -8.97
N LEU A 28 -16.91 -11.64 -8.91
CA LEU A 28 -16.31 -12.96 -8.75
C LEU A 28 -15.64 -13.13 -7.39
N PRO A 29 -15.57 -14.37 -6.88
CA PRO A 29 -14.93 -14.66 -5.59
C PRO A 29 -13.42 -14.85 -5.75
N VAL A 30 -12.76 -13.84 -6.25
CA VAL A 30 -11.29 -13.80 -6.41
C VAL A 30 -10.74 -12.63 -5.61
N PHE A 31 -9.44 -12.70 -5.27
CA PHE A 31 -8.76 -11.64 -4.52
C PHE A 31 -9.06 -10.29 -5.13
N GLY A 32 -9.62 -9.37 -4.32
CA GLY A 32 -10.08 -8.07 -4.83
C GLY A 32 -8.95 -7.09 -5.00
N THR A 33 -8.97 -6.33 -6.10
CA THR A 33 -7.98 -5.28 -6.37
C THR A 33 -7.85 -4.28 -5.22
N PRO A 34 -8.93 -3.82 -4.57
CA PRO A 34 -8.79 -2.91 -3.43
C PRO A 34 -7.97 -3.50 -2.29
N PHE A 35 -8.05 -4.81 -2.07
CA PHE A 35 -7.28 -5.48 -1.02
C PHE A 35 -5.82 -5.67 -1.41
N MET A 36 -5.55 -5.93 -2.68
CA MET A 36 -4.19 -5.97 -3.19
C MET A 36 -3.54 -4.59 -3.04
N ALA A 37 -4.27 -3.55 -3.41
CA ALA A 37 -3.81 -2.17 -3.24
C ALA A 37 -3.51 -1.87 -1.78
N ALA A 38 -4.39 -2.28 -0.87
CA ALA A 38 -4.20 -2.07 0.57
C ALA A 38 -2.95 -2.78 1.09
N MET A 39 -2.68 -4.00 0.61
CA MET A 39 -1.46 -4.73 0.98
C MET A 39 -0.20 -4.00 0.50
N MET A 40 -0.21 -3.50 -0.73
CA MET A 40 0.91 -2.76 -1.28
C MET A 40 1.16 -1.48 -0.48
N GLU A 41 0.09 -0.76 -0.14
CA GLU A 41 0.19 0.45 0.67
C GLU A 41 0.70 0.17 2.06
N ASN A 42 0.24 -0.93 2.67
CA ASN A 42 0.69 -1.34 4.00
C ASN A 42 2.18 -1.71 3.97
N ALA A 43 2.62 -2.43 2.95
CA ALA A 43 4.03 -2.77 2.78
C ALA A 43 4.89 -1.51 2.67
N ALA A 44 4.43 -0.52 1.90
CA ALA A 44 5.13 0.74 1.73
C ALA A 44 5.18 1.54 3.04
N MET A 45 4.05 1.65 3.72
CA MET A 45 3.97 2.32 5.01
C MET A 45 4.93 1.69 6.01
N THR A 46 4.96 0.36 6.06
CA THR A 46 5.81 -0.38 6.97
C THR A 46 7.29 -0.21 6.63
N ALA A 47 7.64 -0.24 5.36
CA ALA A 47 9.03 -0.02 4.93
C ALA A 47 9.54 1.36 5.34
N LEU A 48 8.67 2.36 5.33
CA LEU A 48 9.02 3.73 5.66
C LEU A 48 9.05 3.98 7.17
N GLN A 49 8.27 3.21 7.92
CA GLN A 49 8.00 3.48 9.35
C GLN A 49 9.25 3.61 10.21
N SER A 50 10.28 2.79 9.96
CA SER A 50 11.50 2.81 10.78
C SER A 50 12.33 4.09 10.62
N TYR A 51 12.06 4.88 9.60
CA TYR A 51 12.77 6.14 9.34
C TYR A 51 12.03 7.36 9.87
N LEU A 52 10.81 7.18 10.36
CA LEU A 52 9.99 8.30 10.81
C LEU A 52 10.31 8.64 12.26
N GLU A 53 10.26 9.93 12.56
CA GLU A 53 10.44 10.44 13.92
C GLU A 53 9.12 10.36 14.67
N GLU A 54 9.20 10.48 15.99
CA GLU A 54 8.01 10.50 16.83
C GLU A 54 7.05 11.61 16.36
N GLY A 55 5.78 11.27 16.23
CA GLY A 55 4.75 12.18 15.76
C GLY A 55 4.59 12.22 14.25
N GLN A 56 5.53 11.67 13.51
CA GLN A 56 5.42 11.59 12.06
C GLN A 56 4.64 10.34 11.63
N GLY A 57 3.98 10.47 10.49
CA GLY A 57 3.32 9.37 9.81
C GLY A 57 3.47 9.56 8.31
N SER A 58 2.83 8.70 7.55
CA SER A 58 2.79 8.85 6.10
C SER A 58 1.39 8.56 5.58
N VAL A 59 1.05 9.22 4.48
CA VAL A 59 -0.22 9.00 3.78
C VAL A 59 0.06 8.73 2.32
N GLY A 60 -0.74 7.84 1.71
CA GLY A 60 -0.63 7.56 0.28
C GLY A 60 -1.21 8.73 -0.51
N THR A 61 -0.48 9.14 -1.55
CA THR A 61 -0.91 10.23 -2.41
C THR A 61 -1.14 9.78 -3.85
N ARG A 62 -0.53 8.66 -4.25
CA ARG A 62 -0.69 8.14 -5.60
C ARG A 62 -0.43 6.64 -5.58
N LEU A 63 -1.26 5.92 -6.34
CA LEU A 63 -1.08 4.49 -6.55
C LEU A 63 -1.42 4.19 -8.01
N ASP A 64 -0.44 3.70 -8.76
CA ASP A 64 -0.59 3.39 -10.17
C ASP A 64 -0.17 1.94 -10.37
N ILE A 65 -1.15 1.05 -10.37
CA ILE A 65 -0.90 -0.40 -10.38
C ILE A 65 -1.76 -1.10 -11.42
N THR A 66 -1.32 -2.30 -11.78
CA THR A 66 -2.13 -3.23 -12.56
C THR A 66 -2.38 -4.48 -11.72
N HIS A 67 -3.51 -5.14 -11.98
CA HIS A 67 -3.87 -6.41 -11.36
C HIS A 67 -4.11 -7.38 -12.51
N ASP A 68 -3.10 -8.17 -12.83
CA ASP A 68 -3.00 -8.88 -14.10
C ASP A 68 -3.48 -10.32 -14.05
N ALA A 69 -3.53 -10.92 -12.86
CA ALA A 69 -3.93 -12.32 -12.69
C ALA A 69 -4.76 -12.48 -11.42
N PRO A 70 -5.82 -13.29 -11.46
CA PRO A 70 -6.66 -13.52 -10.28
C PRO A 70 -6.05 -14.55 -9.33
N THR A 71 -6.43 -14.48 -8.07
CA THR A 71 -6.05 -15.46 -7.04
C THR A 71 -7.31 -15.97 -6.35
N PRO A 72 -7.45 -17.29 -6.20
CA PRO A 72 -8.66 -17.86 -5.58
C PRO A 72 -8.60 -17.79 -4.07
N VAL A 73 -9.78 -17.91 -3.45
CA VAL A 73 -9.90 -18.08 -2.01
C VAL A 73 -9.09 -19.29 -1.56
N GLY A 74 -8.36 -19.15 -0.46
CA GLY A 74 -7.57 -20.24 0.11
C GLY A 74 -6.09 -20.19 -0.25
N MET A 75 -5.71 -19.41 -1.26
CA MET A 75 -4.32 -19.30 -1.68
C MET A 75 -3.64 -18.12 -0.99
N LYS A 76 -2.35 -18.21 -0.76
CA LYS A 76 -1.57 -17.11 -0.18
C LYS A 76 -1.22 -16.09 -1.23
N VAL A 77 -1.24 -14.82 -0.83
CA VAL A 77 -0.78 -13.70 -1.62
C VAL A 77 0.30 -12.95 -0.84
N PHE A 78 1.19 -12.33 -1.58
CA PHE A 78 2.33 -11.59 -1.05
C PHE A 78 2.37 -10.23 -1.71
N ALA A 79 2.76 -9.22 -0.95
CA ALA A 79 3.00 -7.89 -1.50
C ALA A 79 4.33 -7.38 -0.99
N GLU A 80 5.06 -6.66 -1.84
CA GLU A 80 6.34 -6.06 -1.49
C GLU A 80 6.35 -4.62 -1.94
N ALA A 81 6.95 -3.75 -1.12
CA ALA A 81 7.23 -2.38 -1.49
C ALA A 81 8.72 -2.12 -1.31
N GLU A 82 9.30 -1.39 -2.25
CA GLU A 82 10.71 -1.00 -2.22
C GLU A 82 10.82 0.49 -2.42
N ILE A 83 11.55 1.18 -1.55
CA ILE A 83 11.78 2.62 -1.68
C ILE A 83 12.70 2.86 -2.87
N THR A 84 12.24 3.66 -3.83
CA THR A 84 12.99 3.95 -5.06
C THR A 84 13.53 5.37 -5.12
N SER A 85 12.86 6.33 -4.50
CA SER A 85 13.36 7.71 -4.46
C SER A 85 12.76 8.49 -3.30
N VAL A 86 13.45 9.56 -2.93
CA VAL A 86 13.01 10.48 -1.88
C VAL A 86 13.20 11.88 -2.44
N SER A 87 12.21 12.76 -2.29
CA SER A 87 12.29 14.14 -2.78
C SER A 87 13.37 14.92 -2.04
N GLU A 88 13.83 16.02 -2.65
CA GLU A 88 14.87 16.87 -2.06
C GLU A 88 14.52 17.33 -0.65
N ASN A 89 13.26 17.69 -0.42
CA ASN A 89 12.84 18.16 0.90
C ASN A 89 12.56 17.00 1.88
N GLY A 90 12.74 15.75 1.44
CA GLY A 90 12.57 14.57 2.28
C GLY A 90 11.13 14.21 2.61
N ARG A 91 10.15 14.86 2.00
CA ARG A 91 8.74 14.69 2.37
C ARG A 91 7.98 13.68 1.49
N MET A 92 8.42 13.50 0.25
CA MET A 92 7.75 12.59 -0.68
C MET A 92 8.65 11.38 -0.92
N VAL A 93 8.08 10.20 -0.82
CA VAL A 93 8.81 8.94 -0.99
C VAL A 93 8.09 8.11 -2.04
N ASP A 94 8.84 7.70 -3.05
CA ASP A 94 8.33 6.83 -4.11
C ASP A 94 8.73 5.39 -3.88
N PHE A 95 7.83 4.49 -4.28
CA PHE A 95 8.01 3.06 -4.11
C PHE A 95 7.72 2.32 -5.41
N ARG A 96 8.41 1.21 -5.60
CA ARG A 96 7.96 0.17 -6.52
C ARG A 96 7.19 -0.83 -5.68
N VAL A 97 6.00 -1.23 -6.15
CA VAL A 97 5.19 -2.21 -5.46
C VAL A 97 4.89 -3.39 -6.38
N SER A 98 4.81 -4.58 -5.80
CA SER A 98 4.49 -5.79 -6.54
C SER A 98 3.69 -6.73 -5.66
N ALA A 99 2.94 -7.61 -6.30
CA ALA A 99 2.21 -8.66 -5.60
C ALA A 99 2.26 -9.94 -6.41
N TRP A 100 2.31 -11.06 -5.70
CA TRP A 100 2.32 -12.38 -6.33
C TRP A 100 1.56 -13.35 -5.45
N ASP A 101 1.18 -14.49 -6.03
CA ASP A 101 0.58 -15.58 -5.29
C ASP A 101 1.48 -16.81 -5.42
N GLU A 102 0.99 -17.97 -5.01
CA GLU A 102 1.78 -19.20 -5.02
C GLU A 102 2.15 -19.66 -6.43
N LYS A 103 1.55 -19.10 -7.46
CA LYS A 103 1.77 -19.47 -8.85
C LYS A 103 2.53 -18.44 -9.66
N GLY A 104 2.65 -17.21 -9.18
CA GLY A 104 3.41 -16.18 -9.87
C GLY A 104 2.91 -14.79 -9.62
N LEU A 105 3.44 -13.85 -10.39
CA LEU A 105 3.14 -12.44 -10.28
C LEU A 105 1.67 -12.17 -10.62
N ILE A 106 1.00 -11.37 -9.79
CA ILE A 106 -0.41 -11.01 -10.03
C ILE A 106 -0.59 -9.51 -10.30
N GLY A 107 0.36 -8.67 -9.96
CA GLY A 107 0.23 -7.24 -10.23
C GLY A 107 1.43 -6.46 -9.75
N GLY A 108 1.45 -5.18 -10.09
CA GLY A 108 2.54 -4.30 -9.66
C GLY A 108 2.40 -2.90 -10.20
N GLY A 109 3.32 -2.03 -9.82
CA GLY A 109 3.34 -0.64 -10.25
C GLY A 109 4.14 0.24 -9.32
N THR A 110 3.67 1.47 -9.15
CA THR A 110 4.34 2.48 -8.34
C THR A 110 3.38 3.10 -7.33
N HIS A 111 3.96 3.64 -6.27
CA HIS A 111 3.21 4.24 -5.17
C HIS A 111 4.02 5.39 -4.60
N THR A 112 3.34 6.46 -4.19
CA THR A 112 3.97 7.61 -3.56
C THR A 112 3.30 7.89 -2.23
N ARG A 113 4.11 8.17 -1.21
CA ARG A 113 3.62 8.56 0.11
C ARG A 113 4.21 9.89 0.53
N ALA A 114 3.43 10.66 1.27
CA ALA A 114 3.89 11.91 1.85
C ALA A 114 4.11 11.71 3.34
N ILE A 115 5.25 12.19 3.86
CA ILE A 115 5.52 12.18 5.29
C ILE A 115 4.84 13.42 5.89
N ILE A 116 4.07 13.21 6.96
CA ILE A 116 3.26 14.25 7.57
C ILE A 116 3.46 14.23 9.09
N GLN A 117 3.09 15.34 9.74
CA GLN A 117 2.95 15.39 11.19
C GLN A 117 1.53 14.94 11.50
N SER A 118 1.38 13.74 12.03
CA SER A 118 0.09 13.04 12.13
C SER A 118 -0.99 13.86 12.84
N GLU A 119 -0.64 14.43 13.99
CA GLU A 119 -1.60 15.20 14.79
C GLU A 119 -2.09 16.44 14.05
N ARG A 120 -1.16 17.21 13.48
CA ARG A 120 -1.50 18.42 12.74
C ARG A 120 -2.28 18.09 11.46
N PHE A 121 -1.86 17.07 10.77
CA PHE A 121 -2.51 16.62 9.54
C PHE A 121 -3.97 16.24 9.80
N LEU A 122 -4.20 15.45 10.83
CA LEU A 122 -5.55 15.01 11.19
C LEU A 122 -6.41 16.18 11.65
N ALA A 123 -5.85 17.07 12.48
CA ALA A 123 -6.57 18.25 12.97
C ALA A 123 -7.05 19.13 11.81
N LYS A 124 -6.17 19.37 10.85
CA LYS A 124 -6.52 20.16 9.67
C LYS A 124 -7.59 19.47 8.82
N CYS A 125 -7.50 18.15 8.69
CA CYS A 125 -8.50 17.36 7.97
C CYS A 125 -9.88 17.52 8.61
N ILE A 126 -9.94 17.44 9.92
CA ILE A 126 -11.21 17.51 10.68
C ILE A 126 -11.86 18.89 10.55
N GLU A 127 -11.07 19.95 10.31
CA GLU A 127 -11.62 21.29 10.07
C GLU A 127 -12.63 21.32 8.91
N LYS A 128 -12.54 20.37 7.99
CA LYS A 128 -13.49 20.31 6.87
C LYS A 128 -14.92 20.02 7.31
N LEU A 129 -15.11 19.56 8.55
CA LEU A 129 -16.43 19.32 9.11
C LEU A 129 -17.06 20.63 9.59
N GLU A 130 -16.29 21.69 9.72
CA GLU A 130 -16.78 23.00 10.13
C GLU A 130 -17.51 23.70 8.99
N LYS A 131 -18.51 24.46 9.34
CA LYS A 131 -19.30 25.22 8.36
C LYS A 131 -18.74 26.60 8.09
#